data_5506878a9b956c7a00de0b8f3d6706c3
#
_entry.id   5506878a9b956c7a00de0b8f3d6706c3
#
_cell.length_a   1.000
_cell.length_b   1.000
_cell.length_c   1.000
_cell.angle_alpha   90.00
_cell.angle_beta   90.00
_cell.angle_gamma   90.00
#
_symmetry.space_group_name_H-M   'P 1'
#
loop_
_entity.id
_entity.type
_entity.pdbx_description
1 polymer ?
#
loop_
_entity_poly.entity_id
_entity_poly.type
_entity_poly.pdbx_seq_one_letter_code
_entity_poly.pdbx_strand_id
1 'polypeptide(L)'
;MPRNNSVSIYECFYYNQKTELFSGDNKNFCNICKQLFDSLYTSKIFSSPKILVLILNRGKDNIYDVRIDFSETIDITQFVLVKDKPQMIYNLYGVITHIGQSGPNAHFVASCKSPIDNKWYRYNDALVNEITNIQKDIIEFGTPYILFYQRNQVN
;
A
#
# COMPACT_ATOMS: atom_id res chain seq x y z
N MET A 1 -3.91 -11.39 23.30
CA MET A 1 -3.08 -10.15 23.42
C MET A 1 -3.81 -9.05 22.70
N PRO A 2 -3.98 -7.87 23.27
CA PRO A 2 -4.53 -6.74 22.51
C PRO A 2 -3.56 -6.45 21.36
N ARG A 3 -3.99 -6.67 20.13
CA ARG A 3 -3.26 -6.21 18.96
C ARG A 3 -3.26 -4.69 19.04
N ASN A 4 -2.09 -4.07 19.09
CA ASN A 4 -1.99 -2.67 18.71
C ASN A 4 -2.71 -2.57 17.36
N ASN A 5 -3.72 -1.70 17.28
CA ASN A 5 -4.60 -1.59 16.10
C ASN A 5 -3.87 -0.96 14.89
N SER A 6 -2.58 -1.17 14.74
CA SER A 6 -1.80 -0.67 13.62
C SER A 6 -0.98 -1.78 12.96
N VAL A 7 -0.82 -1.68 11.64
CA VAL A 7 -0.01 -2.58 10.80
C VAL A 7 0.90 -1.71 9.97
N SER A 8 2.19 -2.06 9.92
CA SER A 8 3.14 -1.35 9.08
C SER A 8 3.00 -1.75 7.60
N ILE A 9 3.41 -0.85 6.69
CA ILE A 9 3.43 -1.15 5.25
C ILE A 9 4.36 -2.35 4.94
N TYR A 10 5.42 -2.55 5.73
CA TYR A 10 6.32 -3.69 5.58
C TYR A 10 5.67 -5.02 5.96
N GLU A 11 4.83 -5.03 7.00
CA GLU A 11 4.02 -6.21 7.33
C GLU A 11 3.03 -6.54 6.23
N CYS A 12 2.44 -5.52 5.58
CA CYS A 12 1.58 -5.72 4.41
C CYS A 12 2.33 -6.40 3.27
N PHE A 13 3.56 -5.97 2.94
CA PHE A 13 4.41 -6.63 1.95
C PHE A 13 4.75 -8.07 2.34
N TYR A 14 5.13 -8.28 3.59
CA TYR A 14 5.46 -9.61 4.09
C TYR A 14 4.28 -10.57 3.96
N TYR A 15 3.08 -10.16 4.40
CA TYR A 15 1.88 -10.99 4.31
C TYR A 15 1.45 -11.24 2.86
N ASN A 16 1.56 -10.24 2.00
CA ASN A 16 1.26 -10.39 0.57
C ASN A 16 2.16 -11.40 -0.13
N GLN A 17 3.41 -11.55 0.33
CA GLN A 17 4.41 -12.48 -0.24
C GLN A 17 4.54 -13.80 0.54
N LYS A 18 3.69 -14.02 1.55
CA LYS A 18 3.69 -15.26 2.30
C LYS A 18 3.27 -16.41 1.40
N THR A 19 3.98 -17.54 1.55
CA THR A 19 3.59 -18.78 0.87
C THR A 19 2.33 -19.34 1.51
N GLU A 20 1.34 -19.66 0.69
CA GLU A 20 0.08 -20.29 1.09
C GLU A 20 -0.01 -21.70 0.54
N LEU A 21 -0.51 -22.63 1.36
CA LEU A 21 -0.79 -24.01 0.95
C LEU A 21 -2.23 -24.09 0.45
N PHE A 22 -2.40 -24.40 -0.83
CA PHE A 22 -3.70 -24.72 -1.41
C PHE A 22 -3.95 -26.21 -1.30
N SER A 23 -4.85 -26.63 -0.38
CA SER A 23 -5.17 -28.02 -0.07
C SER A 23 -6.66 -28.18 0.22
N GLY A 24 -7.14 -29.43 0.38
CA GLY A 24 -8.56 -29.70 0.60
C GLY A 24 -9.44 -29.23 -0.57
N ASP A 25 -10.41 -28.37 -0.30
CA ASP A 25 -11.32 -27.82 -1.32
C ASP A 25 -10.65 -26.76 -2.22
N ASN A 26 -9.48 -26.25 -1.81
CA ASN A 26 -8.70 -25.22 -2.55
C ASN A 26 -7.55 -25.80 -3.39
N LYS A 27 -7.57 -27.11 -3.70
CA LYS A 27 -6.56 -27.73 -4.55
C LYS A 27 -6.54 -27.14 -5.95
N ASN A 28 -5.35 -27.00 -6.54
CA ASN A 28 -5.18 -26.55 -7.90
C ASN A 28 -5.33 -27.70 -8.90
N PHE A 29 -6.08 -27.48 -9.96
CA PHE A 29 -6.19 -28.43 -11.07
C PHE A 29 -4.99 -28.34 -12.00
N CYS A 30 -4.30 -29.46 -12.22
CA CYS A 30 -3.20 -29.56 -13.15
C CYS A 30 -3.70 -29.94 -14.56
N ASN A 31 -3.50 -29.06 -15.52
CA ASN A 31 -3.91 -29.30 -16.93
C ASN A 31 -3.15 -30.43 -17.63
N ILE A 32 -1.98 -30.81 -17.14
CA ILE A 32 -1.15 -31.89 -17.67
C ILE A 32 -1.62 -33.24 -17.11
N CYS A 33 -1.67 -33.35 -15.77
CA CYS A 33 -2.05 -34.59 -15.09
C CYS A 33 -3.56 -34.80 -15.01
N LYS A 34 -4.38 -33.78 -15.33
CA LYS A 34 -5.86 -33.80 -15.27
C LYS A 34 -6.41 -34.16 -13.87
N GLN A 35 -5.70 -33.76 -12.82
CA GLN A 35 -6.06 -34.05 -11.43
C GLN A 35 -5.87 -32.82 -10.54
N LEU A 36 -6.50 -32.85 -9.35
CA LEU A 36 -6.33 -31.87 -8.31
C LEU A 36 -5.15 -32.24 -7.41
N PHE A 37 -4.26 -31.27 -7.17
CA PHE A 37 -3.10 -31.43 -6.30
C PHE A 37 -3.02 -30.34 -5.23
N ASP A 38 -2.45 -30.69 -4.08
CA ASP A 38 -1.97 -29.71 -3.13
C ASP A 38 -0.83 -28.91 -3.77
N SER A 39 -0.84 -27.61 -3.59
CA SER A 39 0.15 -26.74 -4.22
C SER A 39 0.50 -25.57 -3.33
N LEU A 40 1.72 -25.04 -3.49
CA LEU A 40 2.16 -23.83 -2.83
C LEU A 40 1.96 -22.65 -3.76
N TYR A 41 1.31 -21.60 -3.25
CA TYR A 41 1.14 -20.33 -3.92
C TYR A 41 2.00 -19.26 -3.24
N THR A 42 2.74 -18.50 -4.03
CA THR A 42 3.52 -17.36 -3.54
C THR A 42 3.45 -16.22 -4.55
N SER A 43 3.07 -15.03 -4.10
CA SER A 43 3.16 -13.82 -4.91
C SER A 43 4.50 -13.11 -4.64
N LYS A 44 5.16 -12.61 -5.68
CA LYS A 44 6.42 -11.86 -5.56
C LYS A 44 6.43 -10.66 -6.48
N ILE A 45 7.04 -9.56 -6.02
CA ILE A 45 7.34 -8.42 -6.88
C ILE A 45 8.52 -8.81 -7.76
N PHE A 46 8.31 -8.93 -9.07
CA PHE A 46 9.38 -9.34 -9.99
C PHE A 46 10.46 -8.27 -10.11
N SER A 47 10.07 -7.04 -10.43
CA SER A 47 10.98 -5.91 -10.57
C SER A 47 10.38 -4.65 -9.96
N SER A 48 11.24 -3.71 -9.55
CA SER A 48 10.79 -2.47 -8.94
C SER A 48 10.37 -1.44 -10.01
N PRO A 49 9.12 -0.91 -9.99
CA PRO A 49 8.68 0.12 -10.92
C PRO A 49 9.31 1.49 -10.61
N LYS A 50 9.22 2.44 -11.56
CA LYS A 50 9.58 3.84 -11.28
C LYS A 50 8.59 4.49 -10.33
N ILE A 51 7.31 4.19 -10.50
CA ILE A 51 6.20 4.63 -9.66
C ILE A 51 5.59 3.39 -9.03
N LEU A 52 5.55 3.37 -7.70
CA LEU A 52 4.93 2.31 -6.91
C LEU A 52 3.61 2.84 -6.34
N VAL A 53 2.51 2.19 -6.73
CA VAL A 53 1.19 2.51 -6.21
C VAL A 53 0.76 1.39 -5.27
N LEU A 54 0.48 1.74 -4.02
CA LEU A 54 0.02 0.81 -3.00
C LEU A 54 -1.46 1.08 -2.71
N ILE A 55 -2.33 0.17 -3.10
CA ILE A 55 -3.74 0.21 -2.79
C ILE A 55 -3.96 -0.57 -1.50
N LEU A 56 -4.41 0.11 -0.45
CA LEU A 56 -4.66 -0.48 0.85
C LEU A 56 -6.05 -1.11 0.83
N ASN A 57 -6.11 -2.44 0.57
CA ASN A 57 -7.38 -3.16 0.55
C ASN A 57 -7.96 -3.23 1.97
N ARG A 58 -9.03 -2.47 2.20
CA ARG A 58 -9.70 -2.34 3.50
C ARG A 58 -10.83 -3.36 3.72
N GLY A 59 -11.00 -4.31 2.79
CA GLY A 59 -12.06 -5.31 2.85
C GLY A 59 -13.44 -4.74 2.46
N LYS A 60 -14.46 -5.59 2.62
CA LYS A 60 -15.86 -5.19 2.50
C LYS A 60 -16.38 -4.89 3.92
N ASP A 61 -17.33 -3.97 4.02
CA ASP A 61 -18.11 -3.69 5.25
C ASP A 61 -17.36 -3.01 6.40
N ASN A 62 -16.28 -2.24 6.15
CA ASN A 62 -15.57 -1.43 7.16
C ASN A 62 -15.11 -2.17 8.44
N ILE A 63 -15.01 -3.50 8.38
CA ILE A 63 -14.60 -4.32 9.53
C ILE A 63 -13.13 -4.11 9.88
N TYR A 64 -12.35 -3.48 8.97
CA TYR A 64 -10.92 -3.30 9.11
C TYR A 64 -10.53 -1.83 9.24
N ASP A 65 -10.95 -1.21 10.34
CA ASP A 65 -10.45 0.10 10.76
C ASP A 65 -9.03 -0.03 11.38
N VAL A 66 -8.17 -0.74 10.66
CA VAL A 66 -6.78 -0.93 11.06
C VAL A 66 -5.97 0.24 10.56
N ARG A 67 -5.32 0.92 11.48
CA ARG A 67 -4.35 1.96 11.16
C ARG A 67 -3.19 1.34 10.38
N ILE A 68 -2.85 1.94 9.23
CA ILE A 68 -1.64 1.59 8.48
C ILE A 68 -0.57 2.61 8.79
N ASP A 69 0.54 2.12 9.34
CA ASP A 69 1.73 2.94 9.57
C ASP A 69 2.58 2.91 8.30
N PHE A 70 2.74 4.07 7.68
CA PHE A 70 3.55 4.29 6.48
C PHE A 70 4.57 5.39 6.72
N SER A 71 5.67 5.36 5.98
CA SER A 71 6.74 6.35 6.06
C SER A 71 6.85 7.15 4.76
N GLU A 72 7.39 8.37 4.84
CA GLU A 72 7.69 9.17 3.63
C GLU A 72 8.75 8.51 2.76
N THR A 73 9.61 7.68 3.35
CA THR A 73 10.62 6.91 2.61
C THR A 73 10.51 5.44 2.99
N ILE A 74 10.48 4.56 1.97
CA ILE A 74 10.47 3.11 2.17
C ILE A 74 11.56 2.45 1.32
N ASP A 75 12.11 1.35 1.82
CA ASP A 75 13.04 0.46 1.10
C ASP A 75 12.36 -0.90 0.89
N ILE A 76 12.05 -1.22 -0.37
CA ILE A 76 11.41 -2.49 -0.73
C ILE A 76 12.39 -3.52 -1.30
N THR A 77 13.69 -3.30 -1.16
CA THR A 77 14.76 -4.15 -1.75
C THR A 77 14.58 -5.63 -1.42
N GLN A 78 14.19 -5.97 -0.18
CA GLN A 78 13.99 -7.35 0.26
C GLN A 78 12.78 -8.05 -0.39
N PHE A 79 11.82 -7.27 -0.93
CA PHE A 79 10.57 -7.79 -1.49
C PHE A 79 10.62 -7.96 -3.02
N VAL A 80 11.73 -7.57 -3.67
CA VAL A 80 11.89 -7.57 -5.12
C VAL A 80 12.85 -8.69 -5.55
N LEU A 81 12.47 -9.48 -6.57
CA LEU A 81 13.28 -10.60 -7.08
C LEU A 81 14.45 -10.11 -7.93
N VAL A 82 14.17 -9.28 -8.93
CA VAL A 82 15.18 -8.74 -9.84
C VAL A 82 15.60 -7.35 -9.36
N LYS A 83 16.84 -7.25 -8.92
CA LYS A 83 17.41 -6.02 -8.38
C LYS A 83 18.29 -5.37 -9.45
N ASP A 84 17.78 -4.31 -10.06
CA ASP A 84 18.53 -3.47 -11.01
C ASP A 84 19.45 -2.46 -10.31
N LYS A 85 19.28 -2.27 -8.99
CA LYS A 85 20.09 -1.40 -8.12
C LYS A 85 20.31 -2.08 -6.76
N PRO A 86 21.35 -1.67 -6.01
CA PRO A 86 21.60 -2.20 -4.67
C PRO A 86 20.45 -1.98 -3.69
N GLN A 87 19.74 -0.86 -3.84
CA GLN A 87 18.63 -0.47 -2.98
C GLN A 87 17.45 0.04 -3.80
N MET A 88 16.25 -0.38 -3.41
CA MET A 88 14.98 0.03 -4.01
C MET A 88 14.25 1.00 -3.08
N ILE A 89 14.82 2.20 -2.96
CA ILE A 89 14.31 3.27 -2.08
C ILE A 89 13.28 4.11 -2.84
N TYR A 90 12.17 4.37 -2.17
CA TYR A 90 11.05 5.13 -2.69
C TYR A 90 10.66 6.25 -1.75
N ASN A 91 10.30 7.41 -2.31
CA ASN A 91 9.76 8.55 -1.59
C ASN A 91 8.27 8.73 -1.87
N LEU A 92 7.50 8.93 -0.82
CA LEU A 92 6.08 9.25 -0.89
C LEU A 92 5.90 10.64 -1.52
N TYR A 93 4.99 10.74 -2.49
CA TYR A 93 4.63 12.02 -3.10
C TYR A 93 3.13 12.26 -3.21
N GLY A 94 2.32 11.25 -2.91
CA GLY A 94 0.87 11.41 -2.94
C GLY A 94 0.16 10.37 -2.06
N VAL A 95 -0.96 10.78 -1.48
CA VAL A 95 -1.85 9.93 -0.70
C VAL A 95 -3.29 10.27 -1.04
N ILE A 96 -4.11 9.26 -1.32
CA ILE A 96 -5.56 9.40 -1.33
C ILE A 96 -6.08 8.91 0.01
N THR A 97 -6.85 9.77 0.66
CA THR A 97 -7.48 9.51 1.96
C THR A 97 -8.99 9.40 1.78
N HIS A 98 -9.58 8.36 2.36
CA HIS A 98 -11.02 8.19 2.45
C HIS A 98 -11.54 8.85 3.72
N ILE A 99 -12.63 9.63 3.60
CA ILE A 99 -13.28 10.33 4.70
C ILE A 99 -14.72 9.84 4.82
N GLY A 100 -15.16 9.65 6.06
CA GLY A 100 -16.52 9.21 6.38
C GLY A 100 -16.68 7.69 6.36
N GLN A 101 -17.94 7.25 6.48
CA GLN A 101 -18.28 5.83 6.42
C GLN A 101 -18.35 5.38 4.95
N SER A 102 -18.18 4.08 4.71
CA SER A 102 -18.36 3.50 3.37
C SER A 102 -19.82 3.66 2.90
N GLY A 103 -19.99 3.86 1.59
CA GLY A 103 -21.31 3.98 0.99
C GLY A 103 -21.48 5.30 0.21
N PRO A 104 -22.71 5.76 -0.03
CA PRO A 104 -22.99 6.93 -0.87
C PRO A 104 -22.44 8.25 -0.34
N ASN A 105 -22.03 8.29 0.93
CA ASN A 105 -21.42 9.49 1.55
C ASN A 105 -19.90 9.39 1.65
N ALA A 106 -19.26 8.43 0.97
CA ALA A 106 -17.82 8.31 0.92
C ALA A 106 -17.20 9.48 0.16
N HIS A 107 -16.19 10.11 0.76
CA HIS A 107 -15.46 11.22 0.15
C HIS A 107 -13.98 10.90 0.10
N PHE A 108 -13.33 11.27 -1.01
CA PHE A 108 -11.90 11.06 -1.20
C PHE A 108 -11.18 12.39 -1.33
N VAL A 109 -10.05 12.50 -0.63
CA VAL A 109 -9.22 13.70 -0.62
C VAL A 109 -7.79 13.32 -1.00
N ALA A 110 -7.16 14.13 -1.82
CA ALA A 110 -5.77 13.95 -2.21
C ALA A 110 -4.84 14.81 -1.37
N SER A 111 -3.73 14.23 -0.93
CA SER A 111 -2.59 14.98 -0.38
C SER A 111 -1.38 14.71 -1.26
N CYS A 112 -0.77 15.77 -1.82
CA CYS A 112 0.34 15.64 -2.76
C CYS A 112 1.49 16.57 -2.40
N LYS A 113 2.71 16.08 -2.64
CA LYS A 113 3.93 16.88 -2.53
C LYS A 113 4.12 17.68 -3.82
N SER A 114 4.19 18.98 -3.71
CA SER A 114 4.41 19.88 -4.84
C SER A 114 5.85 19.78 -5.34
N PRO A 115 6.09 19.58 -6.64
CA PRO A 115 7.43 19.55 -7.19
C PRO A 115 8.07 20.96 -7.30
N ILE A 116 7.29 22.03 -7.09
CA ILE A 116 7.76 23.41 -7.23
C ILE A 116 8.47 23.87 -5.96
N ASP A 117 7.88 23.60 -4.79
CA ASP A 117 8.34 24.10 -3.49
C ASP A 117 8.61 23.00 -2.46
N ASN A 118 8.44 21.72 -2.85
CA ASN A 118 8.59 20.53 -2.00
C ASN A 118 7.67 20.48 -0.77
N LYS A 119 6.63 21.30 -0.75
CA LYS A 119 5.64 21.29 0.32
C LYS A 119 4.51 20.32 0.03
N TRP A 120 3.83 19.90 1.08
CA TRP A 120 2.64 19.06 0.99
C TRP A 120 1.38 19.91 0.99
N TYR A 121 0.45 19.59 0.09
CA TYR A 121 -0.86 20.24 -0.03
C TYR A 121 -1.96 19.20 -0.02
N ARG A 122 -3.04 19.53 0.69
CA ARG A 122 -4.30 18.77 0.67
C ARG A 122 -5.27 19.43 -0.29
N TYR A 123 -5.80 18.63 -1.19
CA TYR A 123 -6.78 18.99 -2.20
C TYR A 123 -8.11 18.33 -1.83
N ASN A 124 -9.08 19.14 -1.40
CA ASN A 124 -10.42 18.72 -1.03
C ASN A 124 -11.43 19.56 -1.85
N ASP A 125 -11.86 19.02 -2.97
CA ASP A 125 -12.64 19.71 -4.00
C ASP A 125 -11.97 21.05 -4.41
N ALA A 126 -12.60 22.17 -4.18
CA ALA A 126 -12.07 23.50 -4.47
C ALA A 126 -11.10 24.04 -3.40
N LEU A 127 -10.96 23.35 -2.28
CA LEU A 127 -10.11 23.81 -1.18
C LEU A 127 -8.71 23.21 -1.29
N VAL A 128 -7.70 24.08 -1.21
CA VAL A 128 -6.27 23.68 -1.16
C VAL A 128 -5.65 24.25 0.11
N ASN A 129 -5.08 23.37 0.93
CA ASN A 129 -4.44 23.74 2.19
C ASN A 129 -3.04 23.15 2.26
N GLU A 130 -2.05 23.96 2.65
CA GLU A 130 -0.72 23.45 3.00
C GLU A 130 -0.82 22.58 4.25
N ILE A 131 -0.11 21.44 4.26
CA ILE A 131 0.01 20.54 5.41
C ILE A 131 1.47 20.40 5.80
N THR A 132 1.75 20.44 7.09
CA THR A 132 3.12 20.49 7.62
C THR A 132 3.62 19.16 8.16
N ASN A 133 2.70 18.30 8.62
CA ASN A 133 3.02 16.97 9.11
C ASN A 133 2.16 15.94 8.38
N ILE A 134 2.71 15.38 7.30
CA ILE A 134 1.96 14.51 6.40
C ILE A 134 1.33 13.29 7.12
N GLN A 135 2.06 12.65 8.02
CA GLN A 135 1.55 11.47 8.72
C GLN A 135 0.40 11.82 9.66
N LYS A 136 0.61 12.82 10.50
CA LYS A 136 -0.40 13.28 11.47
C LYS A 136 -1.62 13.82 10.76
N ASP A 137 -1.43 14.73 9.80
CA ASP A 137 -2.51 15.41 9.09
C ASP A 137 -3.38 14.44 8.28
N ILE A 138 -2.77 13.40 7.67
CA ILE A 138 -3.53 12.38 6.92
C ILE A 138 -4.34 11.51 7.86
N ILE A 139 -3.72 11.01 8.95
CA ILE A 139 -4.37 10.09 9.88
C ILE A 139 -5.52 10.77 10.65
N GLU A 140 -5.32 12.02 11.06
CA GLU A 140 -6.37 12.79 11.75
C GLU A 140 -7.52 13.18 10.82
N PHE A 141 -7.25 13.31 9.52
CA PHE A 141 -8.24 13.73 8.53
C PHE A 141 -9.10 12.58 8.00
N GLY A 142 -8.57 11.36 7.97
CA GLY A 142 -9.30 10.19 7.49
C GLY A 142 -8.43 8.94 7.39
N THR A 143 -8.86 8.00 6.56
CA THR A 143 -8.20 6.71 6.40
C THR A 143 -7.39 6.68 5.11
N PRO A 144 -6.05 6.51 5.13
CA PRO A 144 -5.24 6.32 3.94
C PRO A 144 -5.77 5.15 3.10
N TYR A 145 -5.94 5.37 1.80
CA TYR A 145 -6.50 4.39 0.88
C TYR A 145 -5.55 4.01 -0.25
N ILE A 146 -4.87 4.99 -0.86
CA ILE A 146 -3.84 4.76 -1.88
C ILE A 146 -2.60 5.59 -1.53
N LEU A 147 -1.43 4.96 -1.59
CA LEU A 147 -0.14 5.61 -1.41
C LEU A 147 0.62 5.59 -2.73
N PHE A 148 1.18 6.74 -3.11
CA PHE A 148 1.99 6.91 -4.32
C PHE A 148 3.43 7.19 -3.95
N TYR A 149 4.31 6.29 -4.35
CA TYR A 149 5.74 6.40 -4.12
C TYR A 149 6.51 6.49 -5.45
N GLN A 150 7.52 7.32 -5.47
CA GLN A 150 8.45 7.43 -6.59
C GLN A 150 9.81 6.88 -6.18
N ARG A 151 10.39 6.02 -7.04
CA ARG A 151 11.74 5.48 -6.83
C ARG A 151 12.78 6.59 -6.93
N ASN A 152 13.71 6.60 -5.96
CA ASN A 152 14.84 7.52 -6.01
C ASN A 152 15.66 7.27 -7.27
N GLN A 153 15.88 8.33 -8.05
CA GLN A 153 16.87 8.33 -9.10
C GLN A 153 18.22 8.57 -8.41
N VAL A 154 18.93 7.48 -8.10
CA VAL A 154 20.35 7.61 -7.76
C VAL A 154 21.07 7.83 -9.09
N ASN A 155 21.61 9.00 -9.29
CA ASN A 155 22.54 9.31 -10.40
C ASN A 155 23.78 8.45 -10.29
#